data_84b8c7b22a7a76da8ffe5a535f441a8e
#
_entry.id   84b8c7b22a7a76da8ffe5a535f441a8e
#
_cell.length_a   1.000
_cell.length_b   1.000
_cell.length_c   1.000
_cell.angle_alpha   90.00
_cell.angle_beta   90.00
_cell.angle_gamma   90.00
#
_symmetry.space_group_name_H-M   'P 1'
#
loop_
_entity.id
_entity.type
_entity.pdbx_description
1 polymer ?
#
loop_
_entity_poly.entity_id
_entity_poly.type
_entity_poly.pdbx_seq_one_letter_code
_entity_poly.pdbx_strand_id
1 'polypeptide(L)'
;MEMLLIAAAIGLVVNYFRGSRKNQGLSKIWEQPISKVLRENFSLVGDGRRVLEWDSASDMLFYASGRRNCKYAQGHLVLKARQDAIALLNDYIANNQEKLEVEITLDDSESCGFVFAAVPQKRSKAVSRDRYDISSLAKPTTSDRVLPSITLFSENGDITLQMLDSGLDDILSDKKSLLEELYVSDTPSEKPESHDFKRETKLTAVIRLPEPTGEGIQRLQEILEFVFYLTDYVSEAIRLRPETAKKLTKARSEAFKEYARMAEKEKQDALAKTVAEKRRIELEEVSKLSPEQRRKWEEKERKKQMKKEQNKRVRRVK
;
A
#
# COMPACT_ATOMS: atom_id res chain seq x y z
N MET A 1 19.15 36.51 23.08
CA MET A 1 18.46 35.75 22.00
C MET A 1 19.42 34.76 21.36
N GLU A 2 20.57 35.18 20.85
CA GLU A 2 21.55 34.32 20.15
C GLU A 2 22.05 33.14 20.99
N MET A 3 22.40 33.36 22.25
CA MET A 3 22.82 32.25 23.14
C MET A 3 21.74 31.18 23.37
N LEU A 4 20.48 31.56 23.38
CA LEU A 4 19.34 30.61 23.47
C LEU A 4 19.21 29.77 22.18
N LEU A 5 19.40 30.39 21.03
CA LEU A 5 19.37 29.66 19.74
C LEU A 5 20.54 28.69 19.61
N ILE A 6 21.73 29.08 20.04
CA ILE A 6 22.93 28.23 20.06
C ILE A 6 22.70 27.05 21.00
N ALA A 7 22.18 27.27 22.20
CA ALA A 7 21.90 26.21 23.18
C ALA A 7 20.82 25.22 22.63
N ALA A 8 19.79 25.76 21.98
CA ALA A 8 18.77 24.92 21.33
C ALA A 8 19.36 24.06 20.18
N ALA A 9 20.21 24.65 19.34
CA ALA A 9 20.89 23.94 18.27
C ALA A 9 21.79 22.80 18.81
N ILE A 10 22.57 23.09 19.85
CA ILE A 10 23.40 22.07 20.52
C ILE A 10 22.51 20.94 21.09
N GLY A 11 21.39 21.30 21.72
CA GLY A 11 20.42 20.32 22.23
C GLY A 11 19.88 19.39 21.15
N LEU A 12 19.53 19.90 19.97
CA LEU A 12 19.07 19.10 18.82
C LEU A 12 20.17 18.16 18.30
N VAL A 13 21.41 18.65 18.21
CA VAL A 13 22.56 17.82 17.79
C VAL A 13 22.81 16.69 18.78
N VAL A 14 22.80 16.97 20.07
CA VAL A 14 22.96 15.93 21.13
C VAL A 14 21.83 14.91 21.06
N ASN A 15 20.58 15.37 20.89
CA ASN A 15 19.43 14.49 20.73
C ASN A 15 19.58 13.57 19.51
N TYR A 16 20.04 14.12 18.37
CA TYR A 16 20.28 13.34 17.16
C TYR A 16 21.23 12.17 17.40
N PHE A 17 22.41 12.45 17.97
CA PHE A 17 23.40 11.38 18.23
C PHE A 17 22.91 10.37 19.26
N ARG A 18 22.24 10.81 20.31
CA ARG A 18 21.69 9.94 21.35
C ARG A 18 20.57 9.06 20.80
N GLY A 19 19.64 9.63 20.03
CA GLY A 19 18.54 8.93 19.41
C GLY A 19 19.00 7.90 18.39
N SER A 20 19.92 8.30 17.51
CA SER A 20 20.52 7.41 16.51
C SER A 20 21.27 6.22 17.15
N ARG A 21 22.07 6.44 18.18
CA ARG A 21 22.75 5.36 18.93
C ARG A 21 21.76 4.38 19.57
N LYS A 22 20.65 4.89 20.10
CA LYS A 22 19.61 4.03 20.69
C LYS A 22 18.94 3.17 19.62
N ASN A 23 18.60 3.75 18.46
CA ASN A 23 18.06 3.00 17.33
C ASN A 23 19.05 1.96 16.81
N GLN A 24 20.34 2.27 16.71
CA GLN A 24 21.38 1.30 16.35
C GLN A 24 21.50 0.14 17.36
N GLY A 25 21.28 0.41 18.65
CA GLY A 25 21.23 -0.65 19.67
C GLY A 25 20.02 -1.56 19.49
N LEU A 26 18.85 -0.98 19.28
CA LEU A 26 17.61 -1.73 19.06
C LEU A 26 17.64 -2.54 17.75
N SER A 27 18.19 -1.97 16.68
CA SER A 27 18.30 -2.68 15.42
C SER A 27 19.07 -3.98 15.53
N LYS A 28 20.20 -3.98 16.26
CA LYS A 28 20.99 -5.20 16.49
C LYS A 28 20.22 -6.27 17.26
N ILE A 29 19.34 -5.85 18.18
CA ILE A 29 18.50 -6.78 18.93
C ILE A 29 17.47 -7.43 18.00
N TRP A 30 16.85 -6.66 17.14
CA TRP A 30 15.82 -7.14 16.20
C TRP A 30 16.40 -7.87 14.98
N GLU A 31 17.60 -7.50 14.54
CA GLU A 31 18.26 -8.16 13.42
C GLU A 31 18.49 -9.66 13.66
N GLN A 32 18.83 -10.06 14.86
CA GLN A 32 19.12 -11.47 15.20
C GLN A 32 17.89 -12.38 14.97
N PRO A 33 16.71 -12.14 15.59
CA PRO A 33 15.53 -13.00 15.40
C PRO A 33 15.02 -12.96 13.97
N ILE A 34 14.99 -11.78 13.33
CA ILE A 34 14.54 -11.61 11.95
C ILE A 34 15.48 -12.37 11.01
N SER A 35 16.79 -12.19 11.16
CA SER A 35 17.80 -12.88 10.34
C SER A 35 17.73 -14.39 10.48
N LYS A 36 17.50 -14.90 11.70
CA LYS A 36 17.37 -16.35 11.94
C LYS A 36 16.18 -16.90 11.14
N VAL A 37 15.00 -16.36 11.33
CA VAL A 37 13.78 -16.84 10.66
C VAL A 37 13.88 -16.69 9.14
N LEU A 38 14.45 -15.58 8.63
CA LEU A 38 14.64 -15.40 7.20
C LEU A 38 15.61 -16.43 6.59
N ARG A 39 16.74 -16.72 7.25
CA ARG A 39 17.72 -17.70 6.76
C ARG A 39 17.24 -19.13 6.83
N GLU A 40 16.33 -19.46 7.74
CA GLU A 40 15.67 -20.76 7.82
C GLU A 40 14.63 -20.95 6.71
N ASN A 41 14.06 -19.87 6.21
CA ASN A 41 12.96 -19.88 5.25
C ASN A 41 13.36 -19.54 3.81
N PHE A 42 14.45 -18.81 3.56
CA PHE A 42 14.87 -18.33 2.25
C PHE A 42 16.32 -18.69 1.94
N SER A 43 16.59 -19.03 0.68
CA SER A 43 17.96 -19.36 0.21
C SER A 43 18.84 -18.13 0.07
N LEU A 44 18.26 -16.98 -0.26
CA LEU A 44 18.96 -15.71 -0.45
C LEU A 44 18.34 -14.65 0.47
N VAL A 45 19.16 -14.07 1.34
CA VAL A 45 18.73 -13.09 2.35
C VAL A 45 19.73 -11.93 2.37
N GLY A 46 19.25 -10.72 2.08
CA GLY A 46 20.04 -9.50 2.02
C GLY A 46 21.19 -9.59 1.00
N ASP A 47 22.29 -8.89 1.29
CA ASP A 47 23.54 -8.91 0.49
C ASP A 47 24.49 -10.08 0.84
N GLY A 48 24.03 -11.00 1.70
CA GLY A 48 24.82 -12.10 2.25
C GLY A 48 25.64 -11.72 3.49
N ARG A 49 25.90 -10.45 3.75
CA ARG A 49 26.63 -9.95 4.94
C ARG A 49 25.66 -9.41 5.99
N ARG A 50 24.74 -8.55 5.59
CA ARG A 50 23.70 -7.97 6.44
C ARG A 50 22.34 -8.38 5.93
N VAL A 51 21.41 -8.55 6.85
CA VAL A 51 20.03 -8.86 6.53
C VAL A 51 19.19 -7.59 6.53
N LEU A 52 19.45 -6.71 7.49
CA LEU A 52 18.80 -5.41 7.60
C LEU A 52 19.73 -4.31 7.13
N GLU A 53 19.28 -3.52 6.17
CA GLU A 53 19.97 -2.35 5.64
C GLU A 53 19.27 -1.08 6.07
N TRP A 54 20.07 -0.07 6.46
CA TRP A 54 19.53 1.22 6.87
C TRP A 54 19.05 2.03 5.67
N ASP A 55 17.78 2.41 5.68
CA ASP A 55 17.20 3.38 4.75
C ASP A 55 17.27 4.79 5.36
N SER A 56 16.99 4.92 6.65
CA SER A 56 17.09 6.15 7.42
C SER A 56 17.66 5.90 8.81
N ALA A 57 17.72 6.92 9.67
CA ALA A 57 18.17 6.78 11.06
C ALA A 57 17.16 6.04 11.97
N SER A 58 15.96 5.73 11.48
CA SER A 58 14.90 5.02 12.18
C SER A 58 14.36 3.82 11.41
N ASP A 59 14.68 3.71 10.12
CA ASP A 59 14.05 2.74 9.22
C ASP A 59 15.08 1.81 8.62
N MET A 60 14.74 0.53 8.56
CA MET A 60 15.58 -0.50 7.95
C MET A 60 14.76 -1.40 7.04
N LEU A 61 15.39 -1.83 5.97
CA LEU A 61 14.79 -2.70 4.96
C LEU A 61 15.47 -4.06 4.95
N PHE A 62 14.73 -5.09 4.57
CA PHE A 62 15.31 -6.38 4.19
C PHE A 62 14.67 -6.89 2.90
N TYR A 63 15.42 -7.73 2.23
CA TYR A 63 14.98 -8.46 1.05
C TYR A 63 15.39 -9.93 1.16
N ALA A 64 14.49 -10.85 0.80
CA ALA A 64 14.75 -12.27 0.79
C ALA A 64 14.07 -12.94 -0.42
N SER A 65 14.70 -13.97 -0.97
CA SER A 65 14.16 -14.73 -2.10
C SER A 65 14.64 -16.19 -2.08
N GLY A 66 14.10 -17.00 -2.99
CA GLY A 66 14.47 -18.40 -3.08
C GLY A 66 13.72 -19.32 -2.12
N ARG A 67 12.45 -18.99 -1.81
CA ARG A 67 11.50 -19.84 -1.13
C ARG A 67 10.47 -20.35 -2.14
N ARG A 68 9.95 -21.56 -1.92
CA ARG A 68 8.80 -22.11 -2.68
C ARG A 68 7.56 -21.23 -2.46
N ASN A 69 6.69 -21.14 -3.44
CA ASN A 69 5.45 -20.36 -3.41
C ASN A 69 5.63 -18.83 -3.22
N CYS A 70 6.88 -18.35 -3.24
CA CYS A 70 7.22 -16.96 -3.00
C CYS A 70 8.25 -16.49 -4.03
N LYS A 71 7.94 -15.43 -4.76
CA LYS A 71 8.90 -14.78 -5.66
C LYS A 71 9.99 -14.08 -4.84
N TYR A 72 9.56 -13.25 -3.90
CA TYR A 72 10.42 -12.55 -2.96
C TYR A 72 9.61 -12.07 -1.75
N ALA A 73 10.31 -11.82 -0.67
CA ALA A 73 9.81 -11.14 0.51
C ALA A 73 10.64 -9.89 0.77
N GLN A 74 9.99 -8.82 1.08
CA GLN A 74 10.61 -7.57 1.53
C GLN A 74 9.99 -7.14 2.84
N GLY A 75 10.77 -6.46 3.68
CA GLY A 75 10.26 -5.97 4.94
C GLY A 75 10.85 -4.64 5.31
N HIS A 76 10.07 -3.91 6.07
CA HIS A 76 10.40 -2.58 6.56
C HIS A 76 10.26 -2.55 8.08
N LEU A 77 11.39 -2.45 8.76
CA LEU A 77 11.45 -2.30 10.20
C LEU A 77 11.44 -0.82 10.54
N VAL A 78 10.36 -0.36 11.13
CA VAL A 78 10.12 1.06 11.48
C VAL A 78 10.28 1.22 12.98
N LEU A 79 11.33 1.92 13.39
CA LEU A 79 11.58 2.33 14.77
C LEU A 79 11.07 3.77 14.98
N LYS A 80 10.88 4.15 16.24
CA LYS A 80 10.58 5.56 16.56
C LYS A 80 11.72 6.48 16.12
N ALA A 81 11.38 7.64 15.56
CA ALA A 81 12.35 8.63 15.09
C ALA A 81 13.04 9.39 16.25
N ARG A 82 13.73 8.64 17.12
CA ARG A 82 14.35 9.16 18.36
C ARG A 82 15.39 10.23 18.11
N GLN A 83 15.97 10.26 16.92
CA GLN A 83 16.95 11.27 16.49
C GLN A 83 16.32 12.62 16.20
N ASP A 84 15.02 12.66 15.89
CA ASP A 84 14.26 13.87 15.60
C ASP A 84 13.30 14.18 16.77
N ALA A 85 13.52 15.26 17.47
CA ALA A 85 12.72 15.64 18.63
C ALA A 85 11.27 15.97 18.27
N ILE A 86 11.03 16.54 17.07
CA ILE A 86 9.69 16.92 16.60
C ILE A 86 8.94 15.65 16.19
N ALA A 87 9.58 14.77 15.41
CA ALA A 87 9.00 13.50 15.01
C ALA A 87 8.71 12.60 16.23
N LEU A 88 9.62 12.55 17.22
CA LEU A 88 9.41 11.81 18.46
C LEU A 88 8.22 12.34 19.27
N LEU A 89 8.04 13.66 19.33
CA LEU A 89 6.88 14.26 19.98
C LEU A 89 5.58 13.90 19.25
N ASN A 90 5.60 13.91 17.93
CA ASN A 90 4.46 13.51 17.10
C ASN A 90 4.14 12.03 17.29
N ASP A 91 5.13 11.15 17.32
CA ASP A 91 4.96 9.72 17.61
C ASP A 91 4.36 9.47 18.99
N TYR A 92 4.75 10.28 19.98
CA TYR A 92 4.20 10.19 21.32
C TYR A 92 2.72 10.63 21.36
N ILE A 93 2.37 11.73 20.70
CA ILE A 93 0.99 12.25 20.62
C ILE A 93 0.09 11.28 19.84
N ALA A 94 0.58 10.75 18.72
CA ALA A 94 -0.14 9.81 17.87
C ALA A 94 -0.16 8.37 18.44
N ASN A 95 0.59 8.14 19.54
CA ASN A 95 0.80 6.80 20.11
C ASN A 95 1.30 5.76 19.09
N ASN A 96 2.17 6.21 18.19
CA ASN A 96 2.78 5.33 17.20
C ASN A 96 3.70 4.32 17.88
N GLN A 97 3.58 3.06 17.49
CA GLN A 97 4.41 1.97 17.99
C GLN A 97 5.43 1.56 16.93
N GLU A 98 6.52 0.95 17.36
CA GLU A 98 7.51 0.35 16.48
C GLU A 98 6.90 -0.88 15.84
N LYS A 99 7.15 -1.06 14.55
CA LYS A 99 6.53 -2.12 13.76
C LYS A 99 7.49 -2.71 12.73
N LEU A 100 7.18 -3.93 12.36
CA LEU A 100 7.78 -4.62 11.24
C LEU A 100 6.69 -4.87 10.21
N GLU A 101 6.83 -4.29 9.04
CA GLU A 101 5.99 -4.55 7.87
C GLU A 101 6.68 -5.60 7.01
N VAL A 102 5.98 -6.67 6.68
CA VAL A 102 6.48 -7.74 5.82
C VAL A 102 5.55 -7.87 4.63
N GLU A 103 6.07 -7.65 3.45
CA GLU A 103 5.36 -7.87 2.18
C GLU A 103 5.97 -9.05 1.45
N ILE A 104 5.15 -10.03 1.11
CA ILE A 104 5.54 -11.24 0.41
C ILE A 104 4.78 -11.29 -0.91
N THR A 105 5.51 -11.33 -2.02
CA THR A 105 4.91 -11.53 -3.35
C THR A 105 4.90 -13.02 -3.64
N LEU A 106 3.69 -13.58 -3.79
CA LEU A 106 3.49 -14.99 -4.06
C LEU A 106 3.83 -15.34 -5.52
N ASP A 107 4.11 -16.62 -5.76
CA ASP A 107 4.23 -17.12 -7.12
C ASP A 107 2.83 -17.41 -7.70
N ASP A 108 2.49 -16.77 -8.83
CA ASP A 108 1.14 -16.76 -9.41
C ASP A 108 0.75 -18.09 -10.09
N SER A 109 1.61 -19.09 -10.05
CA SER A 109 1.44 -20.31 -10.87
C SER A 109 0.23 -21.16 -10.51
N GLU A 110 -0.29 -21.09 -9.28
CA GLU A 110 -1.39 -21.96 -8.82
C GLU A 110 -2.46 -21.27 -7.96
N SER A 111 -2.26 -20.03 -7.50
CA SER A 111 -3.19 -19.38 -6.58
C SER A 111 -4.37 -18.70 -7.29
N CYS A 112 -5.57 -19.00 -6.84
CA CYS A 112 -6.77 -18.22 -7.19
C CYS A 112 -6.69 -16.87 -6.44
N GLY A 113 -6.44 -15.78 -7.16
CA GLY A 113 -6.37 -14.46 -6.56
C GLY A 113 -7.67 -14.07 -5.86
N PHE A 114 -7.55 -13.55 -4.64
CA PHE A 114 -8.65 -13.04 -3.83
C PHE A 114 -8.17 -11.86 -2.96
N VAL A 115 -9.13 -11.12 -2.40
CA VAL A 115 -8.86 -10.07 -1.43
C VAL A 115 -9.41 -10.45 -0.07
N PHE A 116 -8.51 -10.45 0.91
CA PHE A 116 -8.81 -10.66 2.32
C PHE A 116 -7.99 -9.69 3.16
N ALA A 117 -8.58 -9.14 4.22
CA ALA A 117 -7.83 -8.37 5.20
C ALA A 117 -8.40 -8.55 6.62
N ALA A 118 -7.50 -8.52 7.60
CA ALA A 118 -7.81 -8.42 9.01
C ALA A 118 -7.14 -7.17 9.58
N VAL A 119 -7.94 -6.23 10.08
CA VAL A 119 -7.44 -4.92 10.53
C VAL A 119 -8.10 -4.49 11.84
N PRO A 120 -7.45 -3.68 12.68
CA PRO A 120 -8.08 -3.11 13.85
C PRO A 120 -9.34 -2.31 13.50
N GLN A 121 -10.41 -2.48 14.26
CA GLN A 121 -11.69 -1.80 14.02
C GLN A 121 -11.54 -0.28 13.93
N LYS A 122 -10.62 0.30 14.70
CA LYS A 122 -10.32 1.74 14.68
C LYS A 122 -9.83 2.22 13.31
N ARG A 123 -9.09 1.37 12.57
CA ARG A 123 -8.53 1.67 11.25
C ARG A 123 -9.41 1.22 10.09
N SER A 124 -10.45 0.41 10.34
CA SER A 124 -11.28 -0.20 9.30
C SER A 124 -11.86 0.81 8.30
N LYS A 125 -12.33 1.98 8.79
CA LYS A 125 -12.86 3.05 7.94
C LYS A 125 -11.79 3.71 7.07
N ALA A 126 -10.60 3.95 7.62
CA ALA A 126 -9.48 4.53 6.86
C ALA A 126 -9.00 3.54 5.80
N VAL A 127 -8.79 2.28 6.17
CA VAL A 127 -8.37 1.22 5.25
C VAL A 127 -9.38 1.04 4.10
N SER A 128 -10.69 1.00 4.42
CA SER A 128 -11.74 0.89 3.38
C SER A 128 -11.80 2.09 2.45
N ARG A 129 -11.34 3.28 2.87
CA ARG A 129 -11.30 4.47 2.02
C ARG A 129 -10.02 4.57 1.21
N ASP A 130 -8.88 4.26 1.84
CA ASP A 130 -7.55 4.57 1.31
C ASP A 130 -6.99 3.44 0.44
N ARG A 131 -7.46 2.20 0.61
CA ARG A 131 -7.04 1.04 -0.19
C ARG A 131 -8.04 0.70 -1.27
N TYR A 132 -7.59 0.76 -2.52
CA TYR A 132 -8.41 0.48 -3.69
C TYR A 132 -8.90 -0.98 -3.76
N ASP A 133 -8.04 -1.95 -3.46
CA ASP A 133 -8.37 -3.37 -3.44
C ASP A 133 -9.54 -3.69 -2.48
N ILE A 134 -9.50 -3.14 -1.28
CA ILE A 134 -10.54 -3.34 -0.27
C ILE A 134 -11.80 -2.57 -0.62
N SER A 135 -11.69 -1.30 -1.01
CA SER A 135 -12.86 -0.47 -1.32
C SER A 135 -13.68 -0.96 -2.52
N SER A 136 -13.02 -1.60 -3.49
CA SER A 136 -13.66 -2.04 -4.74
C SER A 136 -14.15 -3.48 -4.70
N LEU A 137 -13.48 -4.37 -3.98
CA LEU A 137 -13.73 -5.81 -4.06
C LEU A 137 -14.19 -6.45 -2.76
N ALA A 138 -13.70 -5.99 -1.59
CA ALA A 138 -13.97 -6.63 -0.32
C ALA A 138 -15.11 -5.94 0.46
N LYS A 139 -15.79 -6.70 1.29
CA LYS A 139 -16.84 -6.21 2.20
C LYS A 139 -16.45 -6.50 3.64
N PRO A 140 -16.81 -5.61 4.58
CA PRO A 140 -16.59 -5.90 5.99
C PRO A 140 -17.43 -7.11 6.42
N THR A 141 -16.78 -8.03 7.11
CA THR A 141 -17.36 -9.27 7.61
C THR A 141 -17.00 -9.43 9.08
N THR A 142 -17.89 -9.98 9.87
CA THR A 142 -17.65 -10.29 11.27
C THR A 142 -17.62 -11.80 11.47
N SER A 143 -16.82 -12.28 12.43
CA SER A 143 -16.76 -13.68 12.82
C SER A 143 -16.67 -13.77 14.34
N ASP A 144 -17.39 -14.72 14.94
CA ASP A 144 -17.34 -14.98 16.38
C ASP A 144 -16.00 -15.59 16.83
N ARG A 145 -15.19 -16.06 15.87
CA ARG A 145 -13.87 -16.65 16.10
C ARG A 145 -12.77 -15.62 16.30
N VAL A 146 -13.08 -14.33 16.14
CA VAL A 146 -12.10 -13.22 16.16
C VAL A 146 -12.53 -12.18 17.17
N LEU A 147 -11.56 -11.48 17.77
CA LEU A 147 -11.87 -10.40 18.70
C LEU A 147 -12.76 -9.32 18.05
N PRO A 148 -13.76 -8.78 18.78
CA PRO A 148 -14.61 -7.69 18.28
C PRO A 148 -13.84 -6.41 17.92
N SER A 149 -12.60 -6.28 18.39
CA SER A 149 -11.71 -5.16 18.07
C SER A 149 -11.07 -5.26 16.69
N ILE A 150 -11.27 -6.38 15.97
CA ILE A 150 -10.74 -6.63 14.63
C ILE A 150 -11.90 -6.68 13.64
N THR A 151 -11.74 -6.04 12.50
CA THR A 151 -12.67 -6.10 11.38
C THR A 151 -12.02 -6.91 10.27
N LEU A 152 -12.74 -7.89 9.78
CA LEU A 152 -12.36 -8.67 8.60
C LEU A 152 -12.94 -8.04 7.35
N PHE A 153 -12.19 -8.01 6.27
CA PHE A 153 -12.67 -7.68 4.94
C PHE A 153 -12.44 -8.87 4.03
N SER A 154 -13.45 -9.27 3.30
CA SER A 154 -13.36 -10.41 2.40
C SER A 154 -14.30 -10.25 1.20
N GLU A 155 -13.94 -10.83 0.09
CA GLU A 155 -14.80 -10.90 -1.09
C GLU A 155 -15.93 -11.92 -0.92
N ASN A 156 -15.68 -12.98 -0.14
CA ASN A 156 -16.65 -14.06 0.08
C ASN A 156 -16.44 -14.73 1.45
N GLY A 157 -17.54 -15.22 2.05
CA GLY A 157 -17.52 -15.97 3.30
C GLY A 157 -16.66 -17.25 3.26
N ASP A 158 -16.61 -17.96 2.12
CA ASP A 158 -15.75 -19.14 1.95
C ASP A 158 -14.27 -18.81 2.14
N ILE A 159 -13.82 -17.64 1.66
CA ILE A 159 -12.45 -17.17 1.84
C ILE A 159 -12.19 -16.89 3.32
N THR A 160 -13.14 -16.20 3.98
CA THR A 160 -13.03 -15.92 5.41
C THR A 160 -12.87 -17.18 6.23
N LEU A 161 -13.67 -18.20 5.97
CA LEU A 161 -13.61 -19.48 6.70
C LEU A 161 -12.26 -20.18 6.47
N GLN A 162 -11.82 -20.32 5.21
CA GLN A 162 -10.55 -20.96 4.90
C GLN A 162 -9.36 -20.19 5.48
N MET A 163 -9.38 -18.84 5.47
CA MET A 163 -8.35 -18.04 6.09
C MET A 163 -8.30 -18.21 7.62
N LEU A 164 -9.45 -18.30 8.28
CA LEU A 164 -9.50 -18.56 9.72
C LEU A 164 -9.06 -19.99 10.05
N ASP A 165 -9.39 -20.98 9.23
CA ASP A 165 -8.99 -22.38 9.42
C ASP A 165 -7.47 -22.61 9.28
N SER A 166 -6.70 -21.62 8.82
CA SER A 166 -5.23 -21.68 8.82
C SER A 166 -4.59 -21.54 10.20
N GLY A 167 -5.37 -21.36 11.27
CA GLY A 167 -4.88 -20.96 12.60
C GLY A 167 -4.77 -19.44 12.79
N LEU A 168 -5.22 -18.66 11.82
CA LEU A 168 -5.26 -17.21 11.92
C LEU A 168 -6.22 -16.74 13.02
N ASP A 169 -7.29 -17.47 13.28
CA ASP A 169 -8.27 -17.19 14.34
C ASP A 169 -7.62 -17.23 15.74
N ASP A 170 -6.73 -18.18 16.01
CA ASP A 170 -6.01 -18.25 17.30
C ASP A 170 -5.21 -16.97 17.53
N ILE A 171 -4.52 -16.49 16.50
CA ILE A 171 -3.72 -15.26 16.56
C ILE A 171 -4.63 -14.01 16.69
N LEU A 172 -5.73 -13.95 15.95
CA LEU A 172 -6.65 -12.82 15.99
C LEU A 172 -7.60 -12.84 17.20
N SER A 173 -7.68 -13.95 17.94
CA SER A 173 -8.39 -14.05 19.21
C SER A 173 -7.52 -13.71 20.41
N ASP A 174 -6.20 -13.70 20.26
CA ASP A 174 -5.29 -13.31 21.34
C ASP A 174 -5.17 -11.79 21.46
N LYS A 175 -5.57 -11.24 22.63
CA LYS A 175 -5.43 -9.81 22.95
C LYS A 175 -4.00 -9.31 22.97
N LYS A 176 -3.03 -10.20 23.13
CA LYS A 176 -1.60 -9.90 23.16
C LYS A 176 -0.91 -10.16 21.83
N SER A 177 -1.68 -10.48 20.78
CA SER A 177 -1.13 -10.71 19.46
C SER A 177 -0.27 -9.54 18.99
N LEU A 178 0.85 -9.88 18.36
CA LEU A 178 1.72 -8.90 17.72
C LEU A 178 1.26 -8.55 16.29
N LEU A 179 0.43 -9.39 15.69
CA LEU A 179 -0.13 -9.14 14.36
C LEU A 179 -1.20 -8.04 14.45
N GLU A 180 -0.92 -6.88 13.90
CA GLU A 180 -1.85 -5.76 13.90
C GLU A 180 -2.73 -5.76 12.65
N GLU A 181 -2.11 -5.97 11.48
CA GLU A 181 -2.81 -5.96 10.21
C GLU A 181 -2.29 -7.09 9.32
N LEU A 182 -3.22 -7.71 8.62
CA LEU A 182 -2.92 -8.70 7.59
C LEU A 182 -3.72 -8.39 6.34
N TYR A 183 -3.05 -8.41 5.19
CA TYR A 183 -3.66 -8.24 3.88
C TYR A 183 -3.20 -9.36 2.96
N VAL A 184 -4.13 -9.96 2.24
CA VAL A 184 -3.86 -10.83 1.11
C VAL A 184 -4.63 -10.27 -0.06
N SER A 185 -3.96 -9.86 -1.12
CA SER A 185 -4.62 -9.22 -2.27
C SER A 185 -3.88 -9.52 -3.56
N ASP A 186 -4.63 -9.82 -4.62
CA ASP A 186 -4.14 -9.94 -6.00
C ASP A 186 -4.28 -8.63 -6.80
N THR A 187 -4.78 -7.60 -6.15
CA THR A 187 -5.06 -6.29 -6.74
C THR A 187 -4.22 -5.25 -6.01
N PRO A 188 -3.65 -4.25 -6.71
CA PRO A 188 -2.90 -3.19 -6.07
C PRO A 188 -3.69 -2.44 -5.00
N SER A 189 -3.01 -2.08 -3.91
CA SER A 189 -3.59 -1.26 -2.84
C SER A 189 -3.88 0.17 -3.30
N GLU A 190 -3.07 0.68 -4.22
CA GLU A 190 -3.26 1.99 -4.84
C GLU A 190 -4.06 1.87 -6.13
N LYS A 191 -4.79 2.94 -6.46
CA LYS A 191 -5.55 3.00 -7.71
C LYS A 191 -4.58 2.93 -8.89
N PRO A 192 -4.68 1.92 -9.77
CA PRO A 192 -3.72 1.77 -10.87
C PRO A 192 -3.82 2.93 -11.87
N GLU A 193 -2.68 3.46 -12.32
CA GLU A 193 -2.63 4.57 -13.28
C GLU A 193 -2.88 4.12 -14.73
N SER A 194 -2.65 2.85 -15.05
CA SER A 194 -2.79 2.30 -16.39
C SER A 194 -3.63 1.02 -16.42
N HIS A 195 -4.13 0.66 -17.62
CA HIS A 195 -4.92 -0.55 -17.84
C HIS A 195 -4.12 -1.85 -17.77
N ASP A 196 -2.80 -1.78 -17.95
CA ASP A 196 -1.90 -2.95 -18.05
C ASP A 196 -1.10 -3.14 -16.75
N PHE A 197 -1.75 -3.16 -15.59
CA PHE A 197 -1.04 -3.55 -14.38
C PHE A 197 -0.97 -5.07 -14.28
N LYS A 198 0.21 -5.57 -13.93
CA LYS A 198 0.42 -6.99 -13.67
C LYS A 198 -0.23 -7.35 -12.34
N ARG A 199 -1.10 -8.33 -12.36
CA ARG A 199 -1.66 -8.88 -11.13
C ARG A 199 -0.62 -9.73 -10.45
N GLU A 200 -0.34 -9.44 -9.21
CA GLU A 200 0.54 -10.21 -8.34
C GLU A 200 -0.12 -10.36 -7.00
N THR A 201 -0.26 -11.59 -6.53
CA THR A 201 -0.83 -11.84 -5.21
C THR A 201 0.23 -11.48 -4.17
N LYS A 202 -0.14 -10.56 -3.28
CA LYS A 202 0.72 -10.09 -2.18
C LYS A 202 0.08 -10.41 -0.85
N LEU A 203 0.90 -10.90 0.07
CA LEU A 203 0.59 -11.02 1.48
C LEU A 203 1.36 -9.93 2.22
N THR A 204 0.67 -9.04 2.91
CA THR A 204 1.29 -7.99 3.73
C THR A 204 0.87 -8.16 5.18
N ALA A 205 1.84 -8.27 6.07
CA ALA A 205 1.63 -8.37 7.51
C ALA A 205 2.27 -7.17 8.21
N VAL A 206 1.54 -6.51 9.09
CA VAL A 206 2.05 -5.46 9.98
C VAL A 206 2.12 -6.03 11.38
N ILE A 207 3.33 -6.16 11.89
CA ILE A 207 3.64 -6.78 13.16
C ILE A 207 4.16 -5.70 14.11
N ARG A 208 3.51 -5.54 15.25
CA ARG A 208 3.98 -4.65 16.30
C ARG A 208 5.22 -5.25 16.96
N LEU A 209 6.27 -4.46 17.12
CA LEU A 209 7.44 -4.91 17.85
C LEU A 209 7.13 -5.01 19.36
N PRO A 210 7.42 -6.14 19.98
CA PRO A 210 7.28 -6.31 21.43
C PRO A 210 8.41 -5.57 22.18
N GLU A 211 8.39 -5.63 23.48
CA GLU A 211 9.56 -5.22 24.27
C GLU A 211 10.76 -6.12 23.95
N PRO A 212 12.00 -5.58 23.90
CA PRO A 212 13.21 -6.33 23.54
C PRO A 212 13.67 -7.24 24.68
N THR A 213 12.82 -8.17 25.08
CA THR A 213 13.03 -9.23 26.06
C THR A 213 13.15 -10.58 25.39
N GLY A 214 13.65 -11.59 26.07
CA GLY A 214 13.74 -12.94 25.53
C GLY A 214 12.37 -13.48 25.09
N GLU A 215 11.31 -13.25 25.87
CA GLU A 215 9.93 -13.61 25.52
C GLU A 215 9.43 -12.82 24.29
N GLY A 216 9.71 -11.51 24.23
CA GLY A 216 9.34 -10.69 23.10
C GLY A 216 10.01 -11.11 21.79
N ILE A 217 11.30 -11.48 21.87
CA ILE A 217 12.06 -12.00 20.74
C ILE A 217 11.45 -13.31 20.24
N GLN A 218 11.13 -14.23 21.13
CA GLN A 218 10.52 -15.51 20.77
C GLN A 218 9.14 -15.31 20.10
N ARG A 219 8.30 -14.45 20.67
CA ARG A 219 6.98 -14.14 20.06
C ARG A 219 7.11 -13.51 18.68
N LEU A 220 8.12 -12.65 18.46
CA LEU A 220 8.36 -12.10 17.12
C LEU A 220 8.76 -13.21 16.13
N GLN A 221 9.57 -14.17 16.53
CA GLN A 221 9.94 -15.31 15.70
C GLN A 221 8.70 -16.15 15.35
N GLU A 222 7.89 -16.51 16.34
CA GLU A 222 6.68 -17.31 16.17
C GLU A 222 5.70 -16.65 15.17
N ILE A 223 5.48 -15.34 15.27
CA ILE A 223 4.57 -14.65 14.35
C ILE A 223 5.15 -14.53 12.93
N LEU A 224 6.47 -14.34 12.78
CA LEU A 224 7.12 -14.34 11.48
C LEU A 224 7.05 -15.73 10.82
N GLU A 225 7.29 -16.80 11.55
CA GLU A 225 7.14 -18.18 11.07
C GLU A 225 5.71 -18.44 10.64
N PHE A 226 4.72 -17.96 11.40
CA PHE A 226 3.32 -18.07 11.02
C PHE A 226 3.01 -17.31 9.72
N VAL A 227 3.54 -16.10 9.52
CA VAL A 227 3.36 -15.33 8.27
C VAL A 227 3.91 -16.10 7.07
N PHE A 228 5.07 -16.74 7.20
CA PHE A 228 5.64 -17.58 6.14
C PHE A 228 4.85 -18.88 5.92
N TYR A 229 4.37 -19.52 6.99
CA TYR A 229 3.44 -20.63 6.89
C TYR A 229 2.15 -20.24 6.16
N LEU A 230 1.59 -19.07 6.51
CA LEU A 230 0.37 -18.57 5.87
C LEU A 230 0.57 -18.32 4.36
N THR A 231 1.78 -17.96 3.93
CA THR A 231 2.13 -17.83 2.51
C THR A 231 1.97 -19.15 1.77
N ASP A 232 2.47 -20.25 2.34
CA ASP A 232 2.32 -21.58 1.76
C ASP A 232 0.85 -22.04 1.81
N TYR A 233 0.16 -21.77 2.91
CA TYR A 233 -1.25 -22.10 3.07
C TYR A 233 -2.13 -21.39 2.02
N VAL A 234 -1.91 -20.10 1.79
CA VAL A 234 -2.64 -19.33 0.76
C VAL A 234 -2.38 -19.89 -0.64
N SER A 235 -1.16 -20.30 -0.94
CA SER A 235 -0.80 -20.82 -2.26
C SER A 235 -1.31 -22.24 -2.49
N GLU A 236 -1.25 -23.13 -1.49
CA GLU A 236 -1.48 -24.56 -1.67
C GLU A 236 -2.84 -25.04 -1.15
N ALA A 237 -3.29 -24.52 -0.01
CA ALA A 237 -4.46 -25.06 0.69
C ALA A 237 -5.77 -24.36 0.32
N ILE A 238 -5.75 -23.07 0.02
CA ILE A 238 -6.96 -22.33 -0.33
C ILE A 238 -7.48 -22.79 -1.69
N ARG A 239 -8.64 -23.43 -1.69
CA ARG A 239 -9.33 -23.89 -2.89
C ARG A 239 -10.71 -23.26 -2.98
N LEU A 240 -10.87 -22.37 -3.96
CA LEU A 240 -12.16 -21.72 -4.19
C LEU A 240 -13.08 -22.62 -5.02
N ARG A 241 -14.35 -22.67 -4.66
CA ARG A 241 -15.36 -23.34 -5.47
C ARG A 241 -15.41 -22.68 -6.86
N PRO A 242 -15.64 -23.46 -7.94
CA PRO A 242 -15.66 -22.93 -9.30
C PRO A 242 -16.65 -21.77 -9.51
N GLU A 243 -17.78 -21.79 -8.80
CA GLU A 243 -18.77 -20.70 -8.82
C GLU A 243 -18.24 -19.42 -8.14
N THR A 244 -17.55 -19.58 -7.02
CA THR A 244 -16.91 -18.48 -6.31
C THR A 244 -15.80 -17.87 -7.18
N ALA A 245 -14.91 -18.69 -7.75
CA ALA A 245 -13.85 -18.23 -8.64
C ALA A 245 -14.40 -17.45 -9.85
N LYS A 246 -15.50 -17.92 -10.47
CA LYS A 246 -16.18 -17.18 -11.56
C LYS A 246 -16.73 -15.83 -11.10
N LYS A 247 -17.35 -15.78 -9.90
CA LYS A 247 -17.86 -14.52 -9.33
C LYS A 247 -16.74 -13.53 -9.07
N LEU A 248 -15.62 -13.98 -8.50
CA LEU A 248 -14.45 -13.13 -8.26
C LEU A 248 -13.86 -12.58 -9.55
N THR A 249 -13.69 -13.43 -10.57
CA THR A 249 -13.19 -13.01 -11.89
C THR A 249 -14.12 -11.98 -12.54
N LYS A 250 -15.44 -12.18 -12.44
CA LYS A 250 -16.44 -11.24 -12.94
C LYS A 250 -16.36 -9.89 -12.20
N ALA A 251 -16.31 -9.92 -10.86
CA ALA A 251 -16.20 -8.71 -10.04
C ALA A 251 -14.94 -7.89 -10.41
N ARG A 252 -13.78 -8.56 -10.61
CA ARG A 252 -12.55 -7.91 -11.07
C ARG A 252 -12.69 -7.29 -12.44
N SER A 253 -13.33 -8.00 -13.38
CA SER A 253 -13.55 -7.47 -14.73
C SER A 253 -14.48 -6.26 -14.75
N GLU A 254 -15.47 -6.23 -13.85
CA GLU A 254 -16.40 -5.11 -13.70
C GLU A 254 -15.70 -3.91 -13.04
N ALA A 255 -14.98 -4.12 -11.95
CA ALA A 255 -14.19 -3.08 -11.28
C ALA A 255 -13.15 -2.47 -12.24
N PHE A 256 -12.49 -3.30 -13.04
CA PHE A 256 -11.54 -2.85 -14.06
C PHE A 256 -12.20 -2.02 -15.17
N LYS A 257 -13.37 -2.43 -15.66
CA LYS A 257 -14.12 -1.66 -16.66
C LYS A 257 -14.58 -0.30 -16.13
N GLU A 258 -15.05 -0.28 -14.88
CA GLU A 258 -15.47 0.95 -14.24
C GLU A 258 -14.28 1.90 -14.05
N TYR A 259 -13.16 1.36 -13.59
CA TYR A 259 -11.92 2.11 -13.48
C TYR A 259 -11.46 2.67 -14.82
N ALA A 260 -11.43 1.85 -15.88
CA ALA A 260 -11.07 2.28 -17.23
C ALA A 260 -11.93 3.45 -17.71
N ARG A 261 -13.24 3.37 -17.47
CA ARG A 261 -14.19 4.42 -17.82
C ARG A 261 -13.95 5.72 -17.04
N MET A 262 -13.63 5.62 -15.75
CA MET A 262 -13.31 6.79 -14.92
C MET A 262 -12.01 7.46 -15.38
N ALA A 263 -10.96 6.67 -15.61
CA ALA A 263 -9.67 7.18 -16.07
C ALA A 263 -9.77 7.85 -17.45
N GLU A 264 -10.59 7.30 -18.36
CA GLU A 264 -10.84 7.93 -19.66
C GLU A 264 -11.60 9.25 -19.52
N LYS A 265 -12.57 9.31 -18.62
CA LYS A 265 -13.31 10.54 -18.32
C LYS A 265 -12.40 11.61 -17.71
N GLU A 266 -11.55 11.25 -16.75
CA GLU A 266 -10.57 12.17 -16.17
C GLU A 266 -9.60 12.73 -17.22
N LYS A 267 -9.11 11.89 -18.15
CA LYS A 267 -8.28 12.33 -19.28
C LYS A 267 -9.02 13.30 -20.19
N GLN A 268 -10.28 13.02 -20.50
CA GLN A 268 -11.11 13.91 -21.32
C GLN A 268 -11.36 15.25 -20.61
N ASP A 269 -11.65 15.24 -19.31
CA ASP A 269 -11.84 16.44 -18.52
C ASP A 269 -10.55 17.27 -18.41
N ALA A 270 -9.39 16.61 -18.24
CA ALA A 270 -8.09 17.28 -18.22
C ALA A 270 -7.77 17.94 -19.58
N LEU A 271 -8.01 17.21 -20.68
CA LEU A 271 -7.87 17.77 -22.05
C LEU A 271 -8.85 18.93 -22.29
N ALA A 272 -10.09 18.81 -21.82
CA ALA A 272 -11.06 19.90 -21.95
C ALA A 272 -10.63 21.15 -21.17
N LYS A 273 -10.08 20.98 -19.95
CA LYS A 273 -9.53 22.10 -19.15
C LYS A 273 -8.35 22.77 -19.85
N THR A 274 -7.39 21.99 -20.37
CA THR A 274 -6.23 22.57 -21.08
C THR A 274 -6.63 23.30 -22.37
N VAL A 275 -7.64 22.78 -23.10
CA VAL A 275 -8.18 23.46 -24.29
C VAL A 275 -8.92 24.73 -23.89
N ALA A 276 -9.70 24.70 -22.81
CA ALA A 276 -10.42 25.88 -22.32
C ALA A 276 -9.45 26.96 -21.83
N GLU A 277 -8.38 26.59 -21.17
CA GLU A 277 -7.36 27.51 -20.69
C GLU A 277 -6.58 28.15 -21.85
N LYS A 278 -6.15 27.36 -22.83
CA LYS A 278 -5.54 27.89 -24.06
C LYS A 278 -6.46 28.89 -24.78
N ARG A 279 -7.75 28.57 -24.86
CA ARG A 279 -8.72 29.46 -25.46
C ARG A 279 -8.92 30.75 -24.67
N ARG A 280 -8.85 30.67 -23.33
CA ARG A 280 -8.92 31.87 -22.47
C ARG A 280 -7.73 32.77 -22.70
N ILE A 281 -6.52 32.20 -22.76
CA ILE A 281 -5.27 32.93 -23.03
C ILE A 281 -5.34 33.58 -24.45
N GLU A 282 -5.74 32.81 -25.46
CA GLU A 282 -5.94 33.37 -26.84
C GLU A 282 -6.92 34.54 -26.86
N LEU A 283 -8.04 34.45 -26.17
CA LEU A 283 -9.04 35.53 -26.09
C LEU A 283 -8.50 36.76 -25.34
N GLU A 284 -7.70 36.56 -24.32
CA GLU A 284 -7.03 37.62 -23.56
C GLU A 284 -5.97 38.33 -24.41
N GLU A 285 -5.18 37.58 -25.19
CA GLU A 285 -4.26 38.16 -26.19
C GLU A 285 -4.99 38.93 -27.28
N VAL A 286 -6.08 38.39 -27.79
CA VAL A 286 -6.91 39.06 -28.79
C VAL A 286 -7.55 40.36 -28.26
N SER A 287 -7.89 40.40 -26.97
CA SER A 287 -8.39 41.61 -26.31
C SER A 287 -7.39 42.77 -26.29
N LYS A 288 -6.09 42.46 -26.33
CA LYS A 288 -4.98 43.43 -26.34
C LYS A 288 -4.60 43.88 -27.75
N LEU A 289 -5.15 43.29 -28.80
CA LEU A 289 -4.85 43.65 -30.21
C LEU A 289 -5.60 44.91 -30.66
N SER A 290 -5.06 45.57 -31.70
CA SER A 290 -5.73 46.69 -32.34
C SER A 290 -7.05 46.31 -33.04
N PRO A 291 -8.02 47.24 -33.23
CA PRO A 291 -9.31 46.94 -33.81
C PRO A 291 -9.24 46.24 -35.18
N GLU A 292 -8.25 46.59 -35.99
CA GLU A 292 -8.06 45.97 -37.33
C GLU A 292 -7.54 44.51 -37.24
N GLN A 293 -6.61 44.28 -36.31
CA GLN A 293 -6.07 42.94 -36.08
C GLN A 293 -7.12 42.00 -35.48
N ARG A 294 -8.00 42.52 -34.63
CA ARG A 294 -9.11 41.79 -34.02
C ARG A 294 -10.13 41.33 -35.09
N ARG A 295 -10.49 42.20 -36.01
CA ARG A 295 -11.38 41.84 -37.15
C ARG A 295 -10.78 40.72 -38.01
N LYS A 296 -9.49 40.80 -38.34
CA LYS A 296 -8.80 39.75 -39.11
C LYS A 296 -8.77 38.41 -38.39
N TRP A 297 -8.60 38.41 -37.06
CA TRP A 297 -8.62 37.20 -36.25
C TRP A 297 -10.02 36.59 -36.20
N GLU A 298 -11.07 37.38 -35.98
CA GLU A 298 -12.47 36.94 -35.96
C GLU A 298 -12.88 36.30 -37.31
N GLU A 299 -12.46 36.88 -38.42
CA GLU A 299 -12.72 36.33 -39.74
C GLU A 299 -12.03 34.99 -39.99
N LYS A 300 -10.78 34.85 -39.49
CA LYS A 300 -10.01 33.62 -39.58
C LYS A 300 -10.62 32.51 -38.69
N GLU A 301 -11.10 32.86 -37.53
CA GLU A 301 -11.76 31.91 -36.63
C GLU A 301 -13.11 31.45 -37.15
N ARG A 302 -13.89 32.37 -37.73
CA ARG A 302 -15.16 32.03 -38.41
C ARG A 302 -14.96 31.08 -39.59
N LYS A 303 -13.89 31.28 -40.39
CA LYS A 303 -13.53 30.34 -41.47
C LYS A 303 -13.12 28.96 -40.94
N LYS A 304 -12.40 28.87 -39.81
CA LYS A 304 -12.06 27.62 -39.16
C LYS A 304 -13.28 26.87 -38.60
N GLN A 305 -14.22 27.58 -37.99
CA GLN A 305 -15.46 27.00 -37.48
C GLN A 305 -16.33 26.45 -38.63
N MET A 306 -16.49 27.18 -39.73
CA MET A 306 -17.23 26.68 -40.89
C MET A 306 -16.60 25.41 -41.49
N LYS A 307 -15.26 25.35 -41.61
CA LYS A 307 -14.58 24.13 -42.06
C LYS A 307 -14.79 22.95 -41.09
N LYS A 308 -14.77 23.17 -39.77
CA LYS A 308 -15.04 22.12 -38.79
C LYS A 308 -16.48 21.59 -38.87
N GLU A 309 -17.45 22.46 -39.10
CA GLU A 309 -18.84 22.03 -39.27
C GLU A 309 -19.06 21.27 -40.58
N GLN A 310 -18.45 21.70 -41.68
CA GLN A 310 -18.49 20.95 -42.93
C GLN A 310 -17.90 19.55 -42.80
N ASN A 311 -16.73 19.43 -42.14
CA ASN A 311 -16.10 18.13 -41.90
C ASN A 311 -16.93 17.24 -40.96
N LYS A 312 -17.65 17.81 -39.99
CA LYS A 312 -18.59 17.04 -39.15
C LYS A 312 -19.80 16.52 -39.93
N ARG A 313 -20.31 17.32 -40.87
CA ARG A 313 -21.43 16.89 -41.75
C ARG A 313 -21.00 15.76 -42.68
N VAL A 314 -19.81 15.85 -43.29
CA VAL A 314 -19.28 14.82 -44.19
C VAL A 314 -19.01 13.50 -43.45
N ARG A 315 -18.59 13.54 -42.17
CA ARG A 315 -18.41 12.32 -41.36
C ARG A 315 -19.73 11.68 -40.87
N ARG A 316 -20.84 12.39 -40.88
CA ARG A 316 -22.16 11.83 -40.51
C ARG A 316 -22.90 11.19 -41.69
N VAL A 317 -22.42 11.40 -42.92
CA VAL A 317 -23.04 10.90 -44.16
C VAL A 317 -22.27 9.67 -44.70
N LYS A 318 -21.10 9.36 -44.14
CA LYS A 318 -20.42 8.07 -44.31
C LYS A 318 -20.68 7.18 -43.11
#